data_49d844f244dfba4c8a6eaa05f4ff3ce6
#
_entry.id   49d844f244dfba4c8a6eaa05f4ff3ce6
#
_cell.length_a   1.000
_cell.length_b   1.000
_cell.length_c   1.000
_cell.angle_alpha   90.00
_cell.angle_beta   90.00
_cell.angle_gamma   90.00
#
_symmetry.space_group_name_H-M   'P 1'
#
loop_
_entity.id
_entity.type
_entity.pdbx_description
1 polymer ?
#
loop_
_entity_poly.entity_id
_entity_poly.type
_entity_poly.pdbx_seq_one_letter_code
_entity_poly.pdbx_strand_id
1 'polypeptide(L)'
;MRKAKSIVLSAVLGACLPFLLVAQDRAALQENPALESVPIDLSDLQLSDVRRLELEDTFKRRDYKRAEALLVGEADRDPNSFRAAKLLVMAGGIFFVDGQYLNSAIAWKKAEAIAPLDDRSRFTLAMAYVKLNRRDWARPELEKLSAAHPQDSLYLYWLARLDYHAQNYAAAIARLQNVVELDPKMMRAFDTLGLCYDYLGQFHEAIRHYNRAVELNRLQSKPSPWPHVDLAVSLVSVNQLADAEKNLREAITYDARVPQAHYQLGRVLEMRGNYQAAVQSLNQAIALQPAYPEPHYLLGRIYHRLGEGQLSKKEIAQFQELKKAGEAPAVANPSSSPR
;
A
#
# COMPACT_ATOMS: atom_id res chain seq x y z
N MET A 1 19.20 7.03 41.23
CA MET A 1 19.35 7.74 39.96
C MET A 1 19.51 6.73 38.81
N ARG A 2 18.45 6.13 38.33
CA ARG A 2 18.41 5.26 37.12
C ARG A 2 16.97 5.19 36.62
N LYS A 3 16.46 6.25 36.00
CA LYS A 3 15.17 6.24 35.23
C LYS A 3 15.19 7.37 34.20
N ALA A 4 16.00 7.25 33.17
CA ALA A 4 15.94 8.19 32.04
C ALA A 4 16.63 7.63 30.77
N LYS A 5 16.40 6.37 30.38
CA LYS A 5 16.94 5.83 29.12
C LYS A 5 15.92 5.08 28.24
N SER A 6 14.63 5.07 28.63
CA SER A 6 13.63 4.25 27.91
C SER A 6 12.70 5.02 26.97
N ILE A 7 12.78 6.35 26.91
CA ILE A 7 11.77 7.17 26.20
C ILE A 7 12.20 7.56 24.77
N VAL A 8 13.49 7.47 24.44
CA VAL A 8 13.99 7.94 23.14
C VAL A 8 13.85 6.91 22.01
N LEU A 9 13.69 5.62 22.35
CA LEU A 9 13.63 4.56 21.33
C LEU A 9 12.24 4.46 20.65
N SER A 10 11.16 4.76 21.35
CA SER A 10 9.79 4.66 20.84
C SER A 10 9.42 5.74 19.80
N ALA A 11 10.01 6.92 19.89
CA ALA A 11 9.66 8.04 19.00
C ALA A 11 10.28 7.90 17.59
N VAL A 12 11.38 7.16 17.44
CA VAL A 12 12.03 6.96 16.12
C VAL A 12 11.39 5.84 15.32
N LEU A 13 10.79 4.84 15.98
CA LEU A 13 10.04 3.76 15.33
C LEU A 13 8.72 4.26 14.73
N GLY A 14 8.05 5.20 15.39
CA GLY A 14 6.75 5.73 14.94
C GLY A 14 6.81 6.58 13.66
N ALA A 15 7.97 7.15 13.31
CA ALA A 15 8.08 8.03 12.14
C ALA A 15 8.32 7.29 10.81
N CYS A 16 8.88 6.08 10.84
CA CYS A 16 9.16 5.31 9.62
C CYS A 16 7.98 4.43 9.16
N LEU A 17 7.09 4.06 10.06
CA LEU A 17 5.98 3.15 9.80
C LEU A 17 4.92 3.68 8.82
N PRO A 18 4.52 4.97 8.82
CA PRO A 18 3.54 5.47 7.86
C PRO A 18 3.99 5.41 6.39
N PHE A 19 5.30 5.54 6.11
CA PHE A 19 5.83 5.44 4.75
C PHE A 19 5.87 4.00 4.22
N LEU A 20 6.19 3.03 5.07
CA LEU A 20 6.13 1.60 4.77
C LEU A 20 4.71 1.18 4.40
N LEU A 21 3.71 1.68 5.13
CA LEU A 21 2.29 1.43 4.91
C LEU A 21 1.79 1.82 3.53
N VAL A 22 2.15 3.03 3.05
CA VAL A 22 1.70 3.53 1.74
C VAL A 22 2.28 2.69 0.59
N ALA A 23 3.50 2.20 0.74
CA ALA A 23 4.14 1.36 -0.27
C ALA A 23 3.55 -0.06 -0.30
N GLN A 24 3.23 -0.64 0.86
CA GLN A 24 2.59 -1.95 0.97
C GLN A 24 1.16 -1.94 0.46
N ASP A 25 0.38 -0.88 0.72
CA ASP A 25 -0.95 -0.72 0.13
C ASP A 25 -0.90 -0.63 -1.40
N ARG A 26 0.12 0.00 -1.97
CA ARG A 26 0.33 0.02 -3.42
C ARG A 26 0.63 -1.36 -3.98
N ALA A 27 1.52 -2.12 -3.33
CA ALA A 27 1.84 -3.49 -3.75
C ALA A 27 0.62 -4.42 -3.61
N ALA A 28 -0.09 -4.38 -2.49
CA ALA A 28 -1.27 -5.21 -2.25
C ALA A 28 -2.40 -4.98 -3.27
N LEU A 29 -2.52 -3.77 -3.82
CA LEU A 29 -3.52 -3.43 -4.83
C LEU A 29 -3.06 -3.72 -6.27
N GLN A 30 -1.74 -3.80 -6.51
CA GLN A 30 -1.18 -4.20 -7.81
C GLN A 30 -1.25 -5.71 -8.04
N GLU A 31 -1.27 -6.51 -6.98
CA GLU A 31 -1.29 -7.98 -7.04
C GLU A 31 -2.70 -8.59 -7.00
N ASN A 32 -3.77 -7.79 -7.18
CA ASN A 32 -5.12 -8.31 -7.15
C ASN A 32 -5.47 -8.97 -8.51
N PRO A 33 -5.45 -10.31 -8.63
CA PRO A 33 -5.74 -11.01 -9.88
C PRO A 33 -7.18 -10.80 -10.34
N ALA A 34 -8.09 -10.34 -9.47
CA ALA A 34 -9.44 -10.00 -9.84
C ALA A 34 -9.54 -8.77 -10.77
N LEU A 35 -8.45 -8.00 -10.91
CA LEU A 35 -8.38 -6.81 -11.77
C LEU A 35 -7.67 -7.10 -13.11
N GLU A 36 -6.97 -8.25 -13.23
CA GLU A 36 -6.32 -8.63 -14.49
C GLU A 36 -7.34 -9.31 -15.45
N SER A 37 -7.51 -8.71 -16.59
CA SER A 37 -8.14 -9.23 -17.83
C SER A 37 -9.40 -10.09 -17.67
N VAL A 38 -10.53 -9.44 -17.44
CA VAL A 38 -11.81 -10.06 -17.77
C VAL A 38 -12.04 -9.91 -19.26
N PRO A 39 -12.40 -10.98 -19.97
CA PRO A 39 -12.97 -10.84 -21.31
C PRO A 39 -14.16 -9.89 -21.19
N ILE A 40 -14.11 -8.77 -21.89
CA ILE A 40 -15.19 -7.78 -21.88
C ILE A 40 -16.27 -8.38 -22.79
N ASP A 41 -17.28 -8.99 -22.17
CA ASP A 41 -18.44 -9.48 -22.91
C ASP A 41 -19.43 -8.33 -23.11
N LEU A 42 -19.53 -7.86 -24.35
CA LEU A 42 -20.47 -6.80 -24.75
C LEU A 42 -21.80 -7.35 -25.23
N SER A 43 -21.99 -8.67 -25.33
CA SER A 43 -23.18 -9.30 -25.86
C SER A 43 -24.44 -8.95 -25.05
N ASP A 44 -24.30 -8.91 -23.75
CA ASP A 44 -25.39 -8.67 -22.79
C ASP A 44 -25.82 -7.19 -22.68
N LEU A 45 -25.08 -6.25 -23.30
CA LEU A 45 -25.34 -4.82 -23.19
C LEU A 45 -26.40 -4.28 -24.16
N GLN A 46 -26.92 -5.13 -25.06
CA GLN A 46 -27.93 -4.76 -26.08
C GLN A 46 -27.54 -3.49 -26.86
N LEU A 47 -26.27 -3.40 -27.25
CA LEU A 47 -25.72 -2.30 -28.04
C LEU A 47 -26.04 -2.55 -29.54
N SER A 48 -26.21 -1.46 -30.31
CA SER A 48 -26.19 -1.57 -31.78
C SER A 48 -24.81 -2.06 -32.23
N ASP A 49 -24.78 -2.74 -33.40
CA ASP A 49 -23.52 -3.27 -33.95
C ASP A 49 -22.44 -2.17 -34.09
N VAL A 50 -22.84 -0.97 -34.49
CA VAL A 50 -21.93 0.18 -34.60
C VAL A 50 -21.33 0.55 -33.25
N ARG A 51 -22.14 0.62 -32.20
CA ARG A 51 -21.66 0.95 -30.85
C ARG A 51 -20.82 -0.15 -30.25
N ARG A 52 -21.16 -1.39 -30.50
CA ARG A 52 -20.34 -2.52 -30.05
C ARG A 52 -18.96 -2.50 -30.69
N LEU A 53 -18.87 -2.34 -32.02
CA LEU A 53 -17.60 -2.24 -32.73
C LEU A 53 -16.77 -1.03 -32.29
N GLU A 54 -17.43 0.11 -32.04
CA GLU A 54 -16.74 1.30 -31.51
C GLU A 54 -16.13 1.05 -30.13
N LEU A 55 -16.87 0.41 -29.22
CA LEU A 55 -16.36 0.03 -27.89
C LEU A 55 -15.22 -0.99 -27.98
N GLU A 56 -15.34 -2.02 -28.82
CA GLU A 56 -14.27 -3.00 -29.03
C GLU A 56 -12.98 -2.35 -29.53
N ASP A 57 -13.09 -1.36 -30.44
CA ASP A 57 -11.93 -0.61 -30.93
C ASP A 57 -11.30 0.24 -29.82
N THR A 58 -12.13 0.93 -28.99
CA THR A 58 -11.60 1.70 -27.86
C THR A 58 -10.86 0.83 -26.86
N PHE A 59 -11.34 -0.39 -26.56
CA PHE A 59 -10.66 -1.33 -25.67
C PHE A 59 -9.34 -1.85 -26.25
N LYS A 60 -9.33 -2.19 -27.54
CA LYS A 60 -8.10 -2.61 -28.24
C LYS A 60 -7.02 -1.52 -28.20
N ARG A 61 -7.43 -0.25 -28.31
CA ARG A 61 -6.53 0.92 -28.25
C ARG A 61 -6.25 1.39 -26.84
N ARG A 62 -6.91 0.85 -25.82
CA ARG A 62 -6.86 1.34 -24.43
C ARG A 62 -7.28 2.81 -24.29
N ASP A 63 -8.18 3.26 -25.15
CA ASP A 63 -8.79 4.59 -25.06
C ASP A 63 -9.94 4.57 -24.05
N TYR A 64 -9.56 4.50 -22.77
CA TYR A 64 -10.51 4.38 -21.66
C TYR A 64 -11.46 5.58 -21.59
N LYS A 65 -10.97 6.80 -21.85
CA LYS A 65 -11.81 8.02 -21.82
C LYS A 65 -12.95 7.95 -22.84
N ARG A 66 -12.67 7.45 -24.04
CA ARG A 66 -13.71 7.28 -25.07
C ARG A 66 -14.68 6.16 -24.69
N ALA A 67 -14.17 5.04 -24.16
CA ALA A 67 -15.01 3.94 -23.69
C ALA A 67 -15.96 4.38 -22.57
N GLU A 68 -15.48 5.15 -21.60
CA GLU A 68 -16.26 5.74 -20.51
C GLU A 68 -17.39 6.63 -21.06
N ALA A 69 -17.04 7.57 -21.94
CA ALA A 69 -18.03 8.47 -22.55
C ALA A 69 -19.12 7.71 -23.32
N LEU A 70 -18.75 6.66 -24.06
CA LEU A 70 -19.69 5.83 -24.80
C LEU A 70 -20.65 5.07 -23.86
N LEU A 71 -20.11 4.43 -22.82
CA LEU A 71 -20.90 3.64 -21.87
C LEU A 71 -21.85 4.50 -21.06
N VAL A 72 -21.35 5.64 -20.53
CA VAL A 72 -22.19 6.59 -19.78
C VAL A 72 -23.26 7.18 -20.69
N GLY A 73 -22.90 7.63 -21.91
CA GLY A 73 -23.86 8.17 -22.86
C GLY A 73 -24.93 7.18 -23.30
N GLU A 74 -24.61 5.88 -23.38
CA GLU A 74 -25.62 4.83 -23.63
C GLU A 74 -26.50 4.56 -22.41
N ALA A 75 -25.95 4.63 -21.18
CA ALA A 75 -26.73 4.50 -19.95
C ALA A 75 -27.70 5.66 -19.75
N ASP A 76 -27.30 6.88 -20.10
CA ASP A 76 -28.12 8.10 -19.93
C ASP A 76 -29.34 8.15 -20.88
N ARG A 77 -29.41 7.27 -21.91
CA ARG A 77 -30.59 7.17 -22.79
C ARG A 77 -31.83 6.62 -22.09
N ASP A 78 -31.63 5.70 -21.15
CA ASP A 78 -32.69 5.12 -20.33
C ASP A 78 -32.11 4.81 -18.94
N PRO A 79 -31.93 5.85 -18.07
CA PRO A 79 -31.08 5.78 -16.91
C PRO A 79 -31.58 4.88 -15.78
N ASN A 80 -32.85 4.46 -15.82
CA ASN A 80 -33.45 3.58 -14.81
C ASN A 80 -33.62 2.14 -15.27
N SER A 81 -33.14 1.80 -16.48
CA SER A 81 -33.25 0.47 -17.04
C SER A 81 -32.21 -0.49 -16.47
N PHE A 82 -32.52 -1.78 -16.45
CA PHE A 82 -31.55 -2.82 -16.13
C PHE A 82 -30.33 -2.81 -17.07
N ARG A 83 -30.54 -2.38 -18.32
CA ARG A 83 -29.48 -2.14 -19.31
C ARG A 83 -28.54 -1.04 -18.84
N ALA A 84 -29.06 0.08 -18.34
CA ALA A 84 -28.25 1.16 -17.82
C ALA A 84 -27.40 0.70 -16.61
N ALA A 85 -27.96 -0.13 -15.71
CA ALA A 85 -27.19 -0.72 -14.62
C ALA A 85 -25.97 -1.50 -15.12
N LYS A 86 -26.13 -2.37 -16.12
CA LYS A 86 -25.03 -3.14 -16.73
C LYS A 86 -23.96 -2.22 -17.37
N LEU A 87 -24.39 -1.19 -18.10
CA LEU A 87 -23.48 -0.21 -18.70
C LEU A 87 -22.70 0.57 -17.65
N LEU A 88 -23.34 0.97 -16.55
CA LEU A 88 -22.71 1.66 -15.43
C LEU A 88 -21.75 0.75 -14.65
N VAL A 89 -22.06 -0.54 -14.49
CA VAL A 89 -21.14 -1.52 -13.90
C VAL A 89 -19.86 -1.62 -14.74
N MET A 90 -19.99 -1.72 -16.06
CA MET A 90 -18.82 -1.75 -16.94
C MET A 90 -18.04 -0.44 -16.92
N ALA A 91 -18.72 0.72 -16.99
CA ALA A 91 -18.09 2.03 -16.87
C ALA A 91 -17.32 2.17 -15.55
N GLY A 92 -17.91 1.70 -14.44
CA GLY A 92 -17.26 1.67 -13.12
C GLY A 92 -15.95 0.91 -13.13
N GLY A 93 -15.92 -0.25 -13.81
CA GLY A 93 -14.68 -1.03 -13.97
C GLY A 93 -13.61 -0.30 -14.77
N ILE A 94 -13.99 0.39 -15.85
CA ILE A 94 -13.05 1.14 -16.70
C ILE A 94 -12.50 2.36 -15.94
N PHE A 95 -13.37 3.13 -15.29
CA PHE A 95 -12.95 4.23 -14.41
C PHE A 95 -11.95 3.77 -13.34
N PHE A 96 -12.15 2.56 -12.80
CA PHE A 96 -11.22 2.00 -11.82
C PHE A 96 -9.84 1.74 -12.43
N VAL A 97 -9.79 1.11 -13.60
CA VAL A 97 -8.53 0.81 -14.32
C VAL A 97 -7.81 2.10 -14.74
N ASP A 98 -8.56 3.14 -15.15
CA ASP A 98 -8.01 4.46 -15.49
C ASP A 98 -7.62 5.30 -14.26
N GLY A 99 -7.80 4.77 -13.04
CA GLY A 99 -7.44 5.47 -11.79
C GLY A 99 -8.44 6.53 -11.36
N GLN A 100 -9.58 6.66 -12.02
CA GLN A 100 -10.67 7.59 -11.71
C GLN A 100 -11.59 7.02 -10.62
N TYR A 101 -11.04 6.74 -9.43
CA TYR A 101 -11.74 5.99 -8.38
C TYR A 101 -13.04 6.63 -7.92
N LEU A 102 -13.16 7.96 -7.93
CA LEU A 102 -14.40 8.66 -7.58
C LEU A 102 -15.50 8.41 -8.63
N ASN A 103 -15.18 8.55 -9.92
CA ASN A 103 -16.10 8.28 -11.00
C ASN A 103 -16.52 6.80 -11.02
N SER A 104 -15.57 5.91 -10.76
CA SER A 104 -15.80 4.49 -10.57
C SER A 104 -16.84 4.21 -9.47
N ALA A 105 -16.65 4.79 -8.29
CA ALA A 105 -17.59 4.63 -7.18
C ALA A 105 -18.99 5.20 -7.51
N ILE A 106 -19.05 6.37 -8.15
CA ILE A 106 -20.33 6.98 -8.57
C ILE A 106 -21.07 6.07 -9.56
N ALA A 107 -20.36 5.52 -10.55
CA ALA A 107 -20.96 4.63 -11.56
C ALA A 107 -21.57 3.37 -10.92
N TRP A 108 -20.83 2.70 -10.03
CA TRP A 108 -21.34 1.53 -9.33
C TRP A 108 -22.47 1.86 -8.36
N LYS A 109 -22.45 2.99 -7.67
CA LYS A 109 -23.57 3.40 -6.79
C LYS A 109 -24.81 3.74 -7.58
N LYS A 110 -24.69 4.35 -8.76
CA LYS A 110 -25.82 4.54 -9.67
C LYS A 110 -26.37 3.19 -10.17
N ALA A 111 -25.49 2.26 -10.55
CA ALA A 111 -25.90 0.90 -10.94
C ALA A 111 -26.61 0.17 -9.79
N GLU A 112 -26.09 0.23 -8.57
CA GLU A 112 -26.67 -0.40 -7.39
C GLU A 112 -28.06 0.14 -7.04
N ALA A 113 -28.34 1.41 -7.35
CA ALA A 113 -29.67 2.01 -7.16
C ALA A 113 -30.74 1.39 -8.12
N ILE A 114 -30.31 0.78 -9.23
CA ILE A 114 -31.20 0.15 -10.22
C ILE A 114 -31.27 -1.37 -9.99
N ALA A 115 -30.10 -2.00 -9.77
CA ALA A 115 -29.99 -3.46 -9.59
C ALA A 115 -28.85 -3.79 -8.64
N PRO A 116 -28.93 -4.89 -7.85
CA PRO A 116 -27.85 -5.31 -6.96
C PRO A 116 -26.53 -5.51 -7.73
N LEU A 117 -25.42 -5.06 -7.16
CA LEU A 117 -24.10 -5.37 -7.68
C LEU A 117 -23.76 -6.84 -7.41
N ASP A 118 -23.08 -7.46 -8.39
CA ASP A 118 -22.40 -8.73 -8.14
C ASP A 118 -21.22 -8.57 -7.18
N ASP A 119 -20.74 -9.67 -6.63
CA ASP A 119 -19.69 -9.67 -5.60
C ASP A 119 -18.38 -9.05 -6.10
N ARG A 120 -18.05 -9.27 -7.36
CA ARG A 120 -16.85 -8.72 -7.97
C ARG A 120 -16.92 -7.18 -8.07
N SER A 121 -18.04 -6.66 -8.61
CA SER A 121 -18.28 -5.23 -8.73
C SER A 121 -18.33 -4.56 -7.35
N ARG A 122 -18.96 -5.21 -6.37
CA ARG A 122 -19.00 -4.76 -4.97
C ARG A 122 -17.61 -4.74 -4.36
N PHE A 123 -16.80 -5.77 -4.56
CA PHE A 123 -15.43 -5.80 -4.10
C PHE A 123 -14.58 -4.68 -4.71
N THR A 124 -14.71 -4.46 -6.02
CA THR A 124 -13.96 -3.40 -6.70
C THR A 124 -14.41 -2.01 -6.28
N LEU A 125 -15.72 -1.83 -5.98
CA LEU A 125 -16.23 -0.60 -5.34
C LEU A 125 -15.57 -0.37 -3.97
N ALA A 126 -15.48 -1.41 -3.13
CA ALA A 126 -14.78 -1.31 -1.86
C ALA A 126 -13.30 -0.91 -2.06
N MET A 127 -12.63 -1.48 -3.08
CA MET A 127 -11.26 -1.10 -3.42
C MET A 127 -11.14 0.34 -3.94
N ALA A 128 -12.12 0.83 -4.70
CA ALA A 128 -12.17 2.25 -5.09
C ALA A 128 -12.25 3.16 -3.85
N TYR A 129 -13.06 2.82 -2.86
CA TYR A 129 -13.11 3.55 -1.60
C TYR A 129 -11.79 3.49 -0.81
N VAL A 130 -11.12 2.35 -0.78
CA VAL A 130 -9.77 2.24 -0.19
C VAL A 130 -8.78 3.17 -0.89
N LYS A 131 -8.81 3.22 -2.24
CA LYS A 131 -7.95 4.13 -3.04
C LYS A 131 -8.25 5.60 -2.78
N LEU A 132 -9.49 5.94 -2.53
CA LEU A 132 -9.94 7.29 -2.14
C LEU A 132 -9.65 7.63 -0.67
N ASN A 133 -9.01 6.72 0.08
CA ASN A 133 -8.81 6.82 1.52
C ASN A 133 -10.13 6.91 2.34
N ARG A 134 -11.24 6.42 1.75
CA ARG A 134 -12.57 6.39 2.38
C ARG A 134 -12.83 5.01 2.96
N ARG A 135 -12.05 4.65 3.97
CA ARG A 135 -12.12 3.34 4.64
C ARG A 135 -13.47 3.11 5.32
N ASP A 136 -14.09 4.19 5.79
CA ASP A 136 -15.45 4.24 6.33
C ASP A 136 -16.51 3.75 5.31
N TRP A 137 -16.32 4.04 4.02
CA TRP A 137 -17.22 3.60 2.96
C TRP A 137 -16.89 2.19 2.45
N ALA A 138 -15.62 1.79 2.52
CA ALA A 138 -15.18 0.46 2.09
C ALA A 138 -15.70 -0.65 3.02
N ARG A 139 -15.72 -0.40 4.33
CA ARG A 139 -16.08 -1.40 5.35
C ARG A 139 -17.46 -2.03 5.13
N PRO A 140 -18.56 -1.28 4.97
CA PRO A 140 -19.88 -1.88 4.77
C PRO A 140 -19.97 -2.79 3.53
N GLU A 141 -19.26 -2.45 2.44
CA GLU A 141 -19.27 -3.26 1.23
C GLU A 141 -18.50 -4.58 1.44
N LEU A 142 -17.36 -4.54 2.14
CA LEU A 142 -16.61 -5.75 2.50
C LEU A 142 -17.34 -6.61 3.54
N GLU A 143 -18.07 -6.03 4.48
CA GLU A 143 -18.88 -6.75 5.45
C GLU A 143 -20.04 -7.50 4.78
N LYS A 144 -20.71 -6.91 3.77
CA LYS A 144 -21.72 -7.59 2.96
C LYS A 144 -21.13 -8.81 2.25
N LEU A 145 -19.94 -8.66 1.65
CA LEU A 145 -19.24 -9.74 0.96
C LEU A 145 -18.81 -10.85 1.92
N SER A 146 -18.23 -10.49 3.05
CA SER A 146 -17.81 -11.45 4.07
C SER A 146 -18.99 -12.18 4.70
N ALA A 147 -20.14 -11.53 4.86
CA ALA A 147 -21.37 -12.18 5.35
C ALA A 147 -21.93 -13.18 4.34
N ALA A 148 -21.86 -12.89 3.03
CA ALA A 148 -22.25 -13.80 1.96
C ALA A 148 -21.24 -14.96 1.79
N HIS A 149 -19.96 -14.70 2.00
CA HIS A 149 -18.87 -15.65 1.79
C HIS A 149 -17.93 -15.70 3.03
N PRO A 150 -18.36 -16.29 4.14
CA PRO A 150 -17.62 -16.24 5.41
C PRO A 150 -16.30 -17.03 5.40
N GLN A 151 -16.08 -17.88 4.41
CA GLN A 151 -14.84 -18.65 4.21
C GLN A 151 -13.90 -18.02 3.15
N ASP A 152 -14.26 -16.87 2.59
CA ASP A 152 -13.39 -16.18 1.62
C ASP A 152 -12.31 -15.38 2.38
N SER A 153 -11.09 -15.89 2.33
CA SER A 153 -9.93 -15.29 2.98
C SER A 153 -9.61 -13.88 2.47
N LEU A 154 -9.97 -13.55 1.21
CA LEU A 154 -9.70 -12.23 0.61
C LEU A 154 -10.53 -11.13 1.29
N TYR A 155 -11.82 -11.35 1.49
CA TYR A 155 -12.69 -10.36 2.12
C TYR A 155 -12.34 -10.17 3.60
N LEU A 156 -12.05 -11.27 4.31
CA LEU A 156 -11.57 -11.21 5.68
C LEU A 156 -10.23 -10.47 5.81
N TYR A 157 -9.30 -10.70 4.89
CA TYR A 157 -8.02 -10.00 4.84
C TYR A 157 -8.22 -8.48 4.69
N TRP A 158 -9.08 -8.04 3.78
CA TRP A 158 -9.31 -6.61 3.60
C TRP A 158 -10.02 -5.96 4.79
N LEU A 159 -10.94 -6.65 5.46
CA LEU A 159 -11.51 -6.18 6.72
C LEU A 159 -10.45 -6.05 7.81
N ALA A 160 -9.54 -7.02 7.93
CA ALA A 160 -8.42 -6.95 8.86
C ALA A 160 -7.47 -5.78 8.54
N ARG A 161 -7.24 -5.49 7.25
CA ARG A 161 -6.49 -4.31 6.81
C ARG A 161 -7.17 -3.00 7.25
N LEU A 162 -8.50 -2.93 7.17
CA LEU A 162 -9.24 -1.77 7.68
C LEU A 162 -9.13 -1.64 9.20
N ASP A 163 -9.17 -2.75 9.94
CA ASP A 163 -8.96 -2.76 11.39
C ASP A 163 -7.55 -2.30 11.76
N TYR A 164 -6.52 -2.78 11.03
CA TYR A 164 -5.13 -2.34 11.20
C TYR A 164 -4.98 -0.82 11.00
N HIS A 165 -5.56 -0.27 9.91
CA HIS A 165 -5.51 1.17 9.65
C HIS A 165 -6.30 2.01 10.68
N ALA A 166 -7.33 1.43 11.28
CA ALA A 166 -8.06 2.02 12.40
C ALA A 166 -7.33 1.87 13.75
N GLN A 167 -6.09 1.32 13.73
CA GLN A 167 -5.28 1.01 14.92
C GLN A 167 -5.95 -0.01 15.87
N ASN A 168 -6.94 -0.74 15.38
CA ASN A 168 -7.59 -1.81 16.12
C ASN A 168 -6.83 -3.14 15.91
N TYR A 169 -5.59 -3.18 16.41
CA TYR A 169 -4.66 -4.28 16.14
C TYR A 169 -5.17 -5.62 16.67
N ALA A 170 -5.87 -5.65 17.80
CA ALA A 170 -6.43 -6.88 18.34
C ALA A 170 -7.48 -7.50 17.42
N ALA A 171 -8.40 -6.69 16.86
CA ALA A 171 -9.39 -7.15 15.89
C ALA A 171 -8.74 -7.57 14.57
N ALA A 172 -7.72 -6.83 14.11
CA ALA A 172 -6.94 -7.18 12.92
C ALA A 172 -6.27 -8.54 13.09
N ILE A 173 -5.60 -8.78 14.22
CA ILE A 173 -4.94 -10.06 14.53
C ILE A 173 -5.96 -11.20 14.52
N ALA A 174 -7.09 -11.08 15.22
CA ALA A 174 -8.10 -12.12 15.27
C ALA A 174 -8.63 -12.50 13.88
N ARG A 175 -8.89 -11.51 13.01
CA ARG A 175 -9.30 -11.77 11.62
C ARG A 175 -8.18 -12.40 10.80
N LEU A 176 -6.94 -11.91 10.93
CA LEU A 176 -5.80 -12.42 10.19
C LEU A 176 -5.44 -13.85 10.59
N GLN A 177 -5.62 -14.24 11.85
CA GLN A 177 -5.47 -15.62 12.28
C GLN A 177 -6.45 -16.54 11.54
N ASN A 178 -7.72 -16.13 11.41
CA ASN A 178 -8.68 -16.87 10.58
C ASN A 178 -8.26 -16.88 9.09
N VAL A 179 -7.78 -15.76 8.56
CA VAL A 179 -7.28 -15.70 7.16
C VAL A 179 -6.16 -16.71 6.93
N VAL A 180 -5.16 -16.81 7.81
CA VAL A 180 -4.03 -17.74 7.60
C VAL A 180 -4.40 -19.21 7.85
N GLU A 181 -5.48 -19.48 8.56
CA GLU A 181 -6.08 -20.81 8.67
C GLU A 181 -6.77 -21.21 7.36
N LEU A 182 -7.53 -20.29 6.75
CA LEU A 182 -8.23 -20.49 5.48
C LEU A 182 -7.27 -20.54 4.27
N ASP A 183 -6.28 -19.65 4.25
CA ASP A 183 -5.24 -19.60 3.22
C ASP A 183 -3.83 -19.50 3.82
N PRO A 184 -3.20 -20.63 4.13
CA PRO A 184 -1.83 -20.69 4.68
C PRO A 184 -0.74 -20.20 3.73
N LYS A 185 -1.09 -19.86 2.47
CA LYS A 185 -0.17 -19.34 1.45
C LYS A 185 -0.34 -17.83 1.23
N MET A 186 -1.29 -17.18 1.87
CA MET A 186 -1.47 -15.74 1.75
C MET A 186 -0.36 -14.98 2.48
N MET A 187 0.76 -14.76 1.79
CA MET A 187 1.96 -14.07 2.30
C MET A 187 1.61 -12.74 2.98
N ARG A 188 0.72 -11.96 2.35
CA ARG A 188 0.28 -10.65 2.86
C ARG A 188 -0.40 -10.70 4.23
N ALA A 189 -1.09 -11.79 4.54
CA ALA A 189 -1.74 -11.96 5.84
C ALA A 189 -0.71 -12.14 6.95
N PHE A 190 0.33 -12.94 6.70
CA PHE A 190 1.45 -13.09 7.64
C PHE A 190 2.23 -11.79 7.82
N ASP A 191 2.49 -11.06 6.74
CA ASP A 191 3.15 -9.75 6.78
C ASP A 191 2.35 -8.74 7.62
N THR A 192 1.03 -8.66 7.39
CA THR A 192 0.15 -7.78 8.18
C THR A 192 0.02 -8.21 9.64
N LEU A 193 0.05 -9.54 9.95
CA LEU A 193 0.16 -10.04 11.33
C LEU A 193 1.42 -9.52 12.00
N GLY A 194 2.57 -9.62 11.31
CA GLY A 194 3.83 -9.08 11.78
C GLY A 194 3.72 -7.58 12.12
N LEU A 195 3.14 -6.77 11.23
CA LEU A 195 2.91 -5.35 11.47
C LEU A 195 2.03 -5.09 12.70
N CYS A 196 0.94 -5.86 12.88
CA CYS A 196 0.08 -5.70 14.05
C CYS A 196 0.83 -5.98 15.35
N TYR A 197 1.64 -7.05 15.38
CA TYR A 197 2.44 -7.39 16.56
C TYR A 197 3.57 -6.39 16.82
N ASP A 198 4.19 -5.83 15.78
CA ASP A 198 5.19 -4.75 15.92
C ASP A 198 4.59 -3.52 16.60
N TYR A 199 3.40 -3.08 16.17
CA TYR A 199 2.71 -1.95 16.81
C TYR A 199 2.36 -2.21 18.28
N LEU A 200 2.13 -3.46 18.64
CA LEU A 200 1.92 -3.86 20.03
C LEU A 200 3.22 -4.06 20.83
N GLY A 201 4.40 -3.86 20.19
CA GLY A 201 5.71 -4.09 20.80
C GLY A 201 6.03 -5.57 21.01
N GLN A 202 5.28 -6.48 20.43
CA GLN A 202 5.44 -7.93 20.53
C GLN A 202 6.38 -8.44 19.42
N PHE A 203 7.63 -7.97 19.45
CA PHE A 203 8.60 -8.18 18.37
C PHE A 203 8.92 -9.64 18.06
N HIS A 204 8.90 -10.54 19.05
CA HIS A 204 9.13 -11.97 18.81
C HIS A 204 8.00 -12.60 17.99
N GLU A 205 6.74 -12.23 18.26
CA GLU A 205 5.59 -12.68 17.48
C GLU A 205 5.64 -12.06 16.07
N ALA A 206 5.98 -10.76 15.95
CA ALA A 206 6.17 -10.11 14.67
C ALA A 206 7.20 -10.85 13.80
N ILE A 207 8.39 -11.14 14.36
CA ILE A 207 9.46 -11.88 13.68
C ILE A 207 8.99 -13.27 13.23
N ARG A 208 8.20 -13.99 14.05
CA ARG A 208 7.66 -15.30 13.67
C ARG A 208 6.78 -15.20 12.42
N HIS A 209 5.88 -14.22 12.37
CA HIS A 209 4.98 -14.03 11.24
C HIS A 209 5.71 -13.49 10.00
N TYR A 210 6.64 -12.56 10.16
CA TYR A 210 7.45 -12.07 9.05
C TYR A 210 8.35 -13.16 8.45
N ASN A 211 8.93 -14.06 9.26
CA ASN A 211 9.67 -15.19 8.73
C ASN A 211 8.80 -16.05 7.82
N ARG A 212 7.55 -16.29 8.20
CA ARG A 212 6.60 -17.02 7.35
C ARG A 212 6.27 -16.25 6.07
N ALA A 213 6.09 -14.94 6.16
CA ALA A 213 5.90 -14.07 4.99
C ALA A 213 7.11 -14.12 4.05
N VAL A 214 8.33 -14.05 4.58
CA VAL A 214 9.59 -14.18 3.83
C VAL A 214 9.71 -15.53 3.13
N GLU A 215 9.40 -16.63 3.80
CA GLU A 215 9.39 -17.97 3.18
C GLU A 215 8.44 -18.03 1.97
N LEU A 216 7.21 -17.53 2.13
CA LEU A 216 6.21 -17.50 1.06
C LEU A 216 6.60 -16.53 -0.06
N ASN A 217 7.23 -15.41 0.29
CA ASN A 217 7.71 -14.41 -0.67
C ASN A 217 8.75 -14.98 -1.63
N ARG A 218 9.69 -15.80 -1.12
CA ARG A 218 10.72 -16.46 -1.93
C ARG A 218 10.15 -17.43 -2.98
N LEU A 219 8.92 -17.89 -2.78
CA LEU A 219 8.23 -18.78 -3.71
C LEU A 219 7.47 -18.01 -4.82
N GLN A 220 7.39 -16.69 -4.72
CA GLN A 220 6.73 -15.86 -5.74
C GLN A 220 7.60 -15.74 -7.00
N SER A 221 6.94 -15.61 -8.15
CA SER A 221 7.65 -15.35 -9.43
C SER A 221 8.35 -13.99 -9.45
N LYS A 222 7.82 -13.05 -8.68
CA LYS A 222 8.39 -11.70 -8.46
C LYS A 222 8.37 -11.40 -6.96
N PRO A 223 9.41 -11.80 -6.22
CA PRO A 223 9.46 -11.53 -4.79
C PRO A 223 9.43 -10.03 -4.48
N SER A 224 8.69 -9.67 -3.43
CA SER A 224 8.63 -8.30 -2.91
C SER A 224 9.80 -8.03 -1.95
N PRO A 225 10.40 -6.84 -1.93
CA PRO A 225 11.40 -6.48 -0.93
C PRO A 225 10.83 -6.30 0.48
N TRP A 226 9.52 -6.00 0.60
CA TRP A 226 8.91 -5.50 1.83
C TRP A 226 8.91 -6.49 2.99
N PRO A 227 8.57 -7.79 2.85
CA PRO A 227 8.62 -8.72 3.99
C PRO A 227 10.01 -8.82 4.63
N HIS A 228 11.07 -8.69 3.83
CA HIS A 228 12.44 -8.68 4.33
C HIS A 228 12.80 -7.37 5.06
N VAL A 229 12.31 -6.22 4.56
CA VAL A 229 12.52 -4.92 5.22
C VAL A 229 11.80 -4.90 6.56
N ASP A 230 10.55 -5.36 6.63
CA ASP A 230 9.74 -5.37 7.84
C ASP A 230 10.32 -6.34 8.89
N LEU A 231 10.72 -7.54 8.45
CA LEU A 231 11.45 -8.48 9.31
C LEU A 231 12.72 -7.84 9.90
N ALA A 232 13.49 -7.15 9.07
CA ALA A 232 14.73 -6.53 9.53
C ALA A 232 14.49 -5.43 10.58
N VAL A 233 13.41 -4.65 10.46
CA VAL A 233 13.02 -3.64 11.46
C VAL A 233 12.74 -4.30 12.82
N SER A 234 11.98 -5.39 12.84
CA SER A 234 11.69 -6.15 14.08
C SER A 234 12.94 -6.80 14.66
N LEU A 235 13.83 -7.36 13.80
CA LEU A 235 15.12 -7.94 14.23
C LEU A 235 16.01 -6.90 14.90
N VAL A 236 16.02 -5.65 14.40
CA VAL A 236 16.74 -4.53 15.06
C VAL A 236 16.17 -4.27 16.45
N SER A 237 14.84 -4.34 16.63
CA SER A 237 14.20 -4.11 17.93
C SER A 237 14.60 -5.12 19.00
N VAL A 238 14.97 -6.34 18.58
CA VAL A 238 15.50 -7.40 19.47
C VAL A 238 17.04 -7.54 19.40
N ASN A 239 17.74 -6.56 18.82
CA ASN A 239 19.20 -6.49 18.68
C ASN A 239 19.84 -7.63 17.86
N GLN A 240 19.08 -8.26 16.93
CA GLN A 240 19.58 -9.27 15.99
C GLN A 240 20.11 -8.60 14.71
N LEU A 241 21.18 -7.79 14.87
CA LEU A 241 21.67 -6.90 13.80
C LEU A 241 22.25 -7.65 12.59
N ALA A 242 22.85 -8.84 12.81
CA ALA A 242 23.40 -9.62 11.70
C ALA A 242 22.30 -10.17 10.77
N ASP A 243 21.21 -10.68 11.35
CA ASP A 243 20.07 -11.18 10.60
C ASP A 243 19.30 -10.04 9.93
N ALA A 244 19.20 -8.89 10.59
CA ALA A 244 18.62 -7.68 10.00
C ALA A 244 19.41 -7.24 8.75
N GLU A 245 20.76 -7.18 8.82
CA GLU A 245 21.60 -6.85 7.66
C GLU A 245 21.40 -7.85 6.52
N LYS A 246 21.38 -9.14 6.83
CA LYS A 246 21.17 -10.20 5.82
C LYS A 246 19.83 -10.00 5.07
N ASN A 247 18.75 -9.78 5.80
CA ASN A 247 17.42 -9.57 5.22
C ASN A 247 17.37 -8.28 4.37
N LEU A 248 17.98 -7.18 4.82
CA LEU A 248 17.99 -5.93 4.06
C LEU A 248 18.80 -6.06 2.76
N ARG A 249 19.92 -6.80 2.78
CA ARG A 249 20.66 -7.08 1.56
C ARG A 249 19.84 -7.93 0.59
N GLU A 250 19.10 -8.93 1.08
CA GLU A 250 18.20 -9.73 0.27
C GLU A 250 17.06 -8.87 -0.31
N ALA A 251 16.44 -8.00 0.48
CA ALA A 251 15.44 -7.04 -0.02
C ALA A 251 15.96 -6.20 -1.19
N ILE A 252 17.19 -5.71 -1.09
CA ILE A 252 17.84 -4.90 -2.14
C ILE A 252 18.10 -5.73 -3.42
N THR A 253 18.31 -7.05 -3.32
CA THR A 253 18.43 -7.89 -4.52
C THR A 253 17.11 -8.03 -5.28
N TYR A 254 15.95 -7.93 -4.58
CA TYR A 254 14.64 -7.98 -5.23
C TYR A 254 14.25 -6.65 -5.88
N ASP A 255 14.50 -5.53 -5.21
CA ASP A 255 14.40 -4.20 -5.81
C ASP A 255 15.41 -3.22 -5.17
N ALA A 256 16.44 -2.89 -5.93
CA ALA A 256 17.47 -1.93 -5.51
C ALA A 256 16.98 -0.48 -5.47
N ARG A 257 15.77 -0.19 -5.92
CA ARG A 257 15.19 1.18 -5.97
C ARG A 257 14.31 1.49 -4.77
N VAL A 258 14.37 0.72 -3.71
CA VAL A 258 13.62 0.96 -2.46
C VAL A 258 14.47 1.80 -1.49
N PRO A 259 14.24 3.11 -1.33
CA PRO A 259 15.06 3.97 -0.47
C PRO A 259 15.06 3.50 0.99
N GLN A 260 13.91 2.97 1.47
CA GLN A 260 13.76 2.48 2.83
C GLN A 260 14.67 1.29 3.14
N ALA A 261 14.88 0.38 2.17
CA ALA A 261 15.79 -0.75 2.35
C ALA A 261 17.23 -0.27 2.55
N HIS A 262 17.68 0.70 1.76
CA HIS A 262 19.01 1.31 1.90
C HIS A 262 19.14 2.11 3.19
N TYR A 263 18.13 2.86 3.58
CA TYR A 263 18.11 3.59 4.85
C TYR A 263 18.22 2.64 6.04
N GLN A 264 17.41 1.58 6.09
CA GLN A 264 17.45 0.60 7.18
C GLN A 264 18.79 -0.14 7.21
N LEU A 265 19.37 -0.47 6.05
CA LEU A 265 20.70 -1.06 5.95
C LEU A 265 21.75 -0.10 6.52
N GLY A 266 21.71 1.18 6.16
CA GLY A 266 22.60 2.19 6.74
C GLY A 266 22.49 2.30 8.25
N ARG A 267 21.25 2.22 8.77
CA ARG A 267 20.99 2.23 10.22
C ARG A 267 21.56 1.00 10.93
N VAL A 268 21.37 -0.19 10.35
CA VAL A 268 21.94 -1.44 10.92
C VAL A 268 23.46 -1.41 10.89
N LEU A 269 24.07 -0.96 9.79
CA LEU A 269 25.52 -0.84 9.66
C LEU A 269 26.11 0.19 10.65
N GLU A 270 25.43 1.31 10.90
CA GLU A 270 25.82 2.28 11.94
C GLU A 270 25.80 1.65 13.32
N MET A 271 24.73 0.90 13.65
CA MET A 271 24.62 0.19 14.94
C MET A 271 25.72 -0.88 15.12
N ARG A 272 26.19 -1.49 14.02
CA ARG A 272 27.32 -2.44 14.01
C ARG A 272 28.69 -1.77 13.98
N GLY A 273 28.76 -0.43 13.93
CA GLY A 273 30.01 0.33 13.86
C GLY A 273 30.66 0.39 12.48
N ASN A 274 29.99 -0.12 11.44
CA ASN A 274 30.51 -0.08 10.06
C ASN A 274 30.11 1.24 9.39
N TYR A 275 30.70 2.34 9.83
CA TYR A 275 30.31 3.69 9.43
C TYR A 275 30.49 3.97 7.95
N GLN A 276 31.55 3.45 7.32
CA GLN A 276 31.80 3.68 5.90
C GLN A 276 30.70 3.04 5.02
N ALA A 277 30.37 1.78 5.28
CA ALA A 277 29.29 1.10 4.57
C ALA A 277 27.90 1.72 4.88
N ALA A 278 27.70 2.22 6.10
CA ALA A 278 26.51 2.95 6.48
C ALA A 278 26.33 4.23 5.64
N VAL A 279 27.41 5.04 5.51
CA VAL A 279 27.42 6.25 4.67
C VAL A 279 27.06 5.93 3.22
N GLN A 280 27.63 4.85 2.65
CA GLN A 280 27.29 4.42 1.27
C GLN A 280 25.79 4.09 1.12
N SER A 281 25.24 3.31 2.05
CA SER A 281 23.83 2.91 2.01
C SER A 281 22.91 4.12 2.18
N LEU A 282 23.22 5.05 3.07
CA LEU A 282 22.43 6.27 3.29
C LEU A 282 22.47 7.20 2.09
N ASN A 283 23.62 7.37 1.45
CA ASN A 283 23.74 8.15 0.21
C ASN A 283 22.92 7.52 -0.93
N GLN A 284 22.85 6.19 -0.99
CA GLN A 284 21.97 5.53 -1.95
C GLN A 284 20.49 5.79 -1.66
N ALA A 285 20.07 5.79 -0.39
CA ALA A 285 18.71 6.15 -0.02
C ALA A 285 18.35 7.59 -0.46
N ILE A 286 19.27 8.55 -0.25
CA ILE A 286 19.11 9.95 -0.67
C ILE A 286 19.07 10.07 -2.20
N ALA A 287 19.93 9.36 -2.92
CA ALA A 287 19.95 9.38 -4.39
C ALA A 287 18.62 8.88 -4.98
N LEU A 288 17.99 7.87 -4.36
CA LEU A 288 16.70 7.34 -4.76
C LEU A 288 15.52 8.23 -4.36
N GLN A 289 15.61 8.90 -3.23
CA GLN A 289 14.58 9.81 -2.73
C GLN A 289 15.21 11.04 -2.05
N PRO A 290 15.52 12.10 -2.83
CA PRO A 290 16.19 13.31 -2.29
C PRO A 290 15.40 14.03 -1.18
N ALA A 291 14.08 13.88 -1.15
CA ALA A 291 13.22 14.47 -0.13
C ALA A 291 13.05 13.60 1.13
N TYR A 292 13.87 12.56 1.31
CA TYR A 292 13.84 11.65 2.46
C TYR A 292 14.71 12.21 3.60
N PRO A 293 14.15 12.77 4.69
CA PRO A 293 14.96 13.49 5.67
C PRO A 293 15.80 12.58 6.57
N GLU A 294 15.30 11.39 6.96
CA GLU A 294 15.94 10.53 7.98
C GLU A 294 17.37 10.07 7.62
N PRO A 295 17.71 9.75 6.35
CA PRO A 295 19.11 9.47 5.98
C PRO A 295 20.07 10.60 6.31
N HIS A 296 19.68 11.86 6.11
CA HIS A 296 20.50 13.03 6.41
C HIS A 296 20.78 13.15 7.92
N TYR A 297 19.76 12.92 8.74
CA TYR A 297 19.95 12.90 10.21
C TYR A 297 20.98 11.84 10.63
N LEU A 298 20.88 10.64 10.06
CA LEU A 298 21.76 9.53 10.40
C LEU A 298 23.19 9.77 9.89
N LEU A 299 23.36 10.34 8.69
CA LEU A 299 24.66 10.79 8.18
C LEU A 299 25.29 11.83 9.09
N GLY A 300 24.52 12.82 9.53
CA GLY A 300 25.00 13.84 10.48
C GLY A 300 25.54 13.24 11.77
N ARG A 301 24.88 12.23 12.32
CA ARG A 301 25.35 11.48 13.51
C ARG A 301 26.63 10.72 13.22
N ILE A 302 26.73 10.03 12.09
CA ILE A 302 27.90 9.26 11.68
C ILE A 302 29.10 10.19 11.50
N TYR A 303 28.95 11.28 10.75
CA TYR A 303 30.02 12.26 10.55
C TYR A 303 30.48 12.92 11.85
N HIS A 304 29.57 13.17 12.78
CA HIS A 304 29.95 13.65 14.12
C HIS A 304 30.86 12.66 14.87
N ARG A 305 30.53 11.35 14.81
CA ARG A 305 31.35 10.29 15.43
C ARG A 305 32.70 10.11 14.76
N LEU A 306 32.79 10.39 13.47
CA LEU A 306 34.04 10.34 12.70
C LEU A 306 34.91 11.61 12.86
N GLY A 307 34.42 12.62 13.59
CA GLY A 307 35.12 13.89 13.76
C GLY A 307 34.97 14.88 12.61
N GLU A 308 34.12 14.54 11.62
CA GLU A 308 33.88 15.34 10.41
C GLU A 308 32.78 16.39 10.65
N GLY A 309 33.09 17.36 11.55
CA GLY A 309 32.10 18.30 12.06
C GLY A 309 31.43 19.19 11.00
N GLN A 310 32.12 19.53 9.92
CA GLN A 310 31.51 20.32 8.82
C GLN A 310 30.47 19.53 8.04
N LEU A 311 30.77 18.27 7.70
CA LEU A 311 29.81 17.37 7.05
C LEU A 311 28.61 17.09 7.95
N SER A 312 28.87 16.85 9.25
CA SER A 312 27.80 16.67 10.22
C SER A 312 26.83 17.85 10.25
N LYS A 313 27.33 19.09 10.32
CA LYS A 313 26.50 20.31 10.31
C LYS A 313 25.69 20.44 9.04
N LYS A 314 26.30 20.16 7.88
CA LYS A 314 25.64 20.20 6.57
C LYS A 314 24.45 19.23 6.52
N GLU A 315 24.67 17.98 6.92
CA GLU A 315 23.64 16.95 6.87
C GLU A 315 22.48 17.22 7.86
N ILE A 316 22.79 17.73 9.06
CA ILE A 316 21.76 18.13 10.03
C ILE A 316 20.93 19.32 9.51
N ALA A 317 21.58 20.31 8.86
CA ALA A 317 20.85 21.42 8.25
C ALA A 317 19.88 20.93 7.16
N GLN A 318 20.34 20.03 6.29
CA GLN A 318 19.51 19.44 5.24
C GLN A 318 18.31 18.67 5.81
N PHE A 319 18.53 17.87 6.87
CA PHE A 319 17.44 17.22 7.59
C PHE A 319 16.38 18.22 8.08
N GLN A 320 16.82 19.33 8.69
CA GLN A 320 15.92 20.36 9.23
C GLN A 320 15.11 21.06 8.12
N GLU A 321 15.74 21.35 6.99
CA GLU A 321 15.08 21.95 5.82
C GLU A 321 14.00 21.02 5.24
N LEU A 322 14.34 19.76 5.01
CA LEU A 322 13.40 18.77 4.46
C LEU A 322 12.22 18.54 5.42
N LYS A 323 12.48 18.51 6.73
CA LYS A 323 11.42 18.35 7.71
C LYS A 323 10.45 19.52 7.71
N LYS A 324 10.96 20.77 7.67
CA LYS A 324 10.14 21.99 7.56
C LYS A 324 9.32 22.00 6.26
N ALA A 325 9.92 21.58 5.15
CA ALA A 325 9.22 21.51 3.87
C ALA A 325 8.07 20.47 3.89
N GLY A 326 8.24 19.35 4.60
CA GLY A 326 7.20 18.33 4.76
C GLY A 326 6.09 18.72 5.74
N GLU A 327 6.36 19.62 6.68
CA GLU A 327 5.38 20.14 7.67
C GLU A 327 4.60 21.37 7.14
N ALA A 328 5.08 22.02 6.08
CA ALA A 328 4.37 23.15 5.47
C ALA A 328 3.01 22.68 4.91
N PRO A 329 1.89 23.34 5.27
CA PRO A 329 0.61 23.01 4.68
C PRO A 329 0.71 23.16 3.15
N ALA A 330 0.21 22.17 2.42
CA ALA A 330 0.18 22.24 0.96
C ALA A 330 -0.47 23.58 0.56
N VAL A 331 0.33 24.50 0.02
CA VAL A 331 -0.17 25.78 -0.46
C VAL A 331 -1.22 25.46 -1.50
N ALA A 332 -2.49 25.79 -1.19
CA ALA A 332 -3.59 25.64 -2.11
C ALA A 332 -3.19 26.33 -3.42
N ASN A 333 -3.13 25.56 -4.48
CA ASN A 333 -2.80 26.07 -5.81
C ASN A 333 -3.85 27.13 -6.18
N PRO A 334 -3.53 28.42 -6.40
CA PRO A 334 -4.50 29.48 -6.65
C PRO A 334 -5.09 29.44 -8.06
N SER A 335 -5.06 28.32 -8.75
CA SER A 335 -5.53 28.17 -10.14
C SER A 335 -6.89 27.45 -10.28
N SER A 336 -7.78 27.55 -9.30
CA SER A 336 -9.18 27.17 -9.49
C SER A 336 -10.09 28.34 -9.14
N SER A 337 -10.06 29.41 -9.96
CA SER A 337 -11.18 30.35 -10.01
C SER A 337 -12.32 29.73 -10.81
N PRO A 338 -13.55 29.77 -10.32
CA PRO A 338 -14.70 29.33 -11.08
C PRO A 338 -15.04 30.41 -12.15
N ARG A 339 -15.12 30.00 -13.39
CA ARG A 339 -15.92 30.68 -14.44
C ARG A 339 -16.81 29.68 -15.11
#